data_ccaa6ad9f8103f5278c804a0f7688845
#
_entry.id   ccaa6ad9f8103f5278c804a0f7688845
#
_cell.length_a   1.000
_cell.length_b   1.000
_cell.length_c   1.000
_cell.angle_alpha   90.00
_cell.angle_beta   90.00
_cell.angle_gamma   90.00
#
_symmetry.space_group_name_H-M   'P 1'
#
loop_
_entity.id
_entity.type
_entity.pdbx_description
1 polymer ?
#
loop_
_entity_poly.entity_id
_entity_poly.type
_entity_poly.pdbx_seq_one_letter_code
_entity_poly.pdbx_strand_id
1 'polypeptide(L)'
;MLTTSLQRLFDCGSWIYQTKHFDLLMKHFGTTWQTMDDSEISFIDILELTDFEYAIDCTSSRLDLHKTWREFSVWCCEPLAYYITLPSCKIALDSAKKFINEEISIDELAKNFQISYDDQSNDSSDHLSLSYCANRIAMDSANPQIDTCITNCFNTSALGMDRLGLRIKSFESMQRTKFIALVS
;
A
#
# COMPACT_ATOMS: atom_id res chain seq x y z
N MET A 1 14.10 -11.18 -5.42
CA MET A 1 13.91 -10.56 -4.08
C MET A 1 14.07 -9.05 -4.22
N LEU A 2 13.09 -8.29 -3.78
CA LEU A 2 13.13 -6.82 -3.85
C LEU A 2 13.92 -6.25 -2.65
N THR A 3 14.67 -5.19 -2.91
CA THR A 3 15.56 -4.55 -1.94
C THR A 3 15.35 -3.03 -1.89
N THR A 4 15.78 -2.44 -0.80
CA THR A 4 15.97 -1.00 -0.62
C THR A 4 17.32 -0.78 0.10
N SER A 5 17.57 0.41 0.67
CA SER A 5 18.69 0.67 1.55
C SER A 5 18.28 1.56 2.72
N LEU A 6 19.07 1.57 3.79
CA LEU A 6 18.82 2.47 4.92
C LEU A 6 18.93 3.93 4.50
N GLN A 7 19.85 4.26 3.58
CA GLN A 7 19.98 5.61 3.03
C GLN A 7 18.71 6.03 2.28
N ARG A 8 18.14 5.15 1.43
CA ARG A 8 16.91 5.45 0.70
C ARG A 8 15.70 5.61 1.64
N LEU A 9 15.61 4.79 2.69
CA LEU A 9 14.55 4.93 3.70
C LEU A 9 14.61 6.28 4.42
N PHE A 10 15.82 6.75 4.71
CA PHE A 10 16.04 8.06 5.29
C PHE A 10 15.71 9.20 4.31
N ASP A 11 16.21 9.12 3.07
CA ASP A 11 16.08 10.16 2.05
C ASP A 11 14.63 10.35 1.58
N CYS A 12 13.84 9.27 1.52
CA CYS A 12 12.42 9.37 1.14
C CYS A 12 11.51 9.86 2.28
N GLY A 13 12.05 10.04 3.49
CA GLY A 13 11.28 10.45 4.65
C GLY A 13 10.31 9.38 5.17
N SER A 14 10.61 8.09 4.89
CA SER A 14 9.84 6.97 5.44
C SER A 14 9.69 7.13 6.96
N TRP A 15 8.48 6.96 7.45
CA TRP A 15 8.19 7.17 8.88
C TRP A 15 9.01 6.28 9.81
N ILE A 16 9.47 5.12 9.33
CA ILE A 16 10.26 4.18 10.11
C ILE A 16 11.53 4.81 10.70
N TYR A 17 12.18 5.78 9.99
CA TYR A 17 13.43 6.38 10.47
C TYR A 17 13.27 7.16 11.79
N GLN A 18 12.05 7.54 12.16
CA GLN A 18 11.72 8.23 13.41
C GLN A 18 11.42 7.25 14.55
N THR A 19 11.57 5.96 14.34
CA THR A 19 11.18 4.93 15.30
C THR A 19 12.36 4.08 15.76
N LYS A 20 12.17 3.37 16.88
CA LYS A 20 13.13 2.36 17.37
C LYS A 20 13.41 1.23 16.36
N HIS A 21 12.52 1.03 15.38
CA HIS A 21 12.69 -0.01 14.35
C HIS A 21 13.81 0.33 13.38
N PHE A 22 14.04 1.61 13.10
CA PHE A 22 15.19 2.03 12.30
C PHE A 22 16.53 1.76 13.03
N ASP A 23 16.58 2.00 14.34
CA ASP A 23 17.74 1.64 15.16
C ASP A 23 18.00 0.13 15.16
N LEU A 24 16.93 -0.70 15.18
CA LEU A 24 17.07 -2.15 15.06
C LEU A 24 17.65 -2.57 13.71
N LEU A 25 17.19 -1.96 12.62
CA LEU A 25 17.74 -2.20 11.28
C LEU A 25 19.23 -1.80 11.23
N MET A 26 19.58 -0.58 11.65
CA MET A 26 20.96 -0.13 11.69
C MET A 26 21.87 -1.09 12.49
N LYS A 27 21.41 -1.51 13.67
CA LYS A 27 22.16 -2.46 14.51
C LYS A 27 22.33 -3.81 13.83
N HIS A 28 21.29 -4.33 13.18
CA HIS A 28 21.32 -5.63 12.50
C HIS A 28 22.32 -5.61 11.33
N PHE A 29 22.32 -4.54 10.54
CA PHE A 29 23.22 -4.39 9.40
C PHE A 29 24.59 -3.81 9.77
N GLY A 30 24.88 -3.60 11.07
CA GLY A 30 26.18 -3.15 11.55
C GLY A 30 26.55 -1.73 11.15
N THR A 31 25.57 -0.87 10.91
CA THR A 31 25.75 0.52 10.48
C THR A 31 25.35 1.52 11.57
N THR A 32 25.70 2.78 11.35
CA THR A 32 25.36 3.93 12.21
C THR A 32 24.88 5.09 11.32
N TRP A 33 24.35 6.14 11.93
CA TRP A 33 23.99 7.38 11.23
C TRP A 33 25.11 7.98 10.38
N GLN A 34 26.37 7.78 10.79
CA GLN A 34 27.55 8.31 10.09
C GLN A 34 28.09 7.38 9.00
N THR A 35 27.74 6.09 9.06
CA THR A 35 28.25 5.06 8.13
C THR A 35 27.13 4.44 7.28
N MET A 36 25.92 4.98 7.37
CA MET A 36 24.79 4.58 6.54
C MET A 36 25.11 4.82 5.07
N ASP A 37 24.82 3.85 4.23
CA ASP A 37 25.09 3.86 2.80
C ASP A 37 23.94 3.22 2.01
N ASP A 38 24.15 3.04 0.72
CA ASP A 38 23.20 2.39 -0.20
C ASP A 38 23.31 0.87 -0.24
N SER A 39 23.93 0.22 0.77
CA SER A 39 23.97 -1.24 0.87
C SER A 39 22.54 -1.79 0.88
N GLU A 40 22.31 -2.79 0.03
CA GLU A 40 20.99 -3.35 -0.18
C GLU A 40 20.51 -4.15 1.04
N ILE A 41 19.30 -3.87 1.47
CA ILE A 41 18.56 -4.64 2.46
C ILE A 41 17.27 -5.16 1.84
N SER A 42 16.89 -6.40 2.12
CA SER A 42 15.68 -6.96 1.55
C SER A 42 14.42 -6.51 2.32
N PHE A 43 13.29 -6.41 1.62
CA PHE A 43 12.00 -6.19 2.29
C PHE A 43 11.62 -7.35 3.22
N ILE A 44 12.17 -8.55 3.01
CA ILE A 44 11.99 -9.69 3.91
C ILE A 44 12.70 -9.45 5.24
N ASP A 45 13.96 -8.97 5.20
CA ASP A 45 14.70 -8.64 6.43
C ASP A 45 13.99 -7.53 7.22
N ILE A 46 13.50 -6.50 6.52
CA ILE A 46 12.70 -5.44 7.17
C ILE A 46 11.48 -6.04 7.86
N LEU A 47 10.73 -6.90 7.16
CA LEU A 47 9.53 -7.54 7.68
C LEU A 47 9.78 -8.49 8.86
N GLU A 48 10.97 -9.11 8.93
CA GLU A 48 11.36 -9.99 10.04
C GLU A 48 11.84 -9.22 11.27
N LEU A 49 12.44 -8.05 11.05
CA LEU A 49 13.01 -7.22 12.11
C LEU A 49 12.05 -6.16 12.67
N THR A 50 10.96 -5.91 11.94
CA THR A 50 9.98 -4.88 12.30
C THR A 50 8.55 -5.43 12.23
N ASP A 51 7.56 -4.58 12.48
CA ASP A 51 6.15 -4.93 12.24
C ASP A 51 5.79 -4.73 10.76
N PHE A 52 4.74 -5.43 10.31
CA PHE A 52 4.33 -5.41 8.90
C PHE A 52 3.95 -4.00 8.41
N GLU A 53 3.35 -3.17 9.27
CA GLU A 53 3.02 -1.77 8.97
C GLU A 53 4.27 -0.97 8.56
N TYR A 54 5.40 -1.19 9.24
CA TYR A 54 6.67 -0.53 8.87
C TYR A 54 7.24 -1.05 7.56
N ALA A 55 7.07 -2.33 7.25
CA ALA A 55 7.47 -2.85 5.94
C ALA A 55 6.65 -2.24 4.80
N ILE A 56 5.35 -1.96 5.02
CA ILE A 56 4.50 -1.21 4.08
C ILE A 56 5.00 0.24 3.94
N ASP A 57 5.31 0.93 5.03
CA ASP A 57 5.86 2.30 4.98
C ASP A 57 7.16 2.37 4.19
N CYS A 58 8.02 1.36 4.33
CA CYS A 58 9.30 1.28 3.61
C CYS A 58 9.14 1.17 2.08
N THR A 59 7.97 0.84 1.55
CA THR A 59 7.73 0.81 0.10
C THR A 59 7.88 2.17 -0.57
N SER A 60 7.72 3.27 0.19
CA SER A 60 7.97 4.65 -0.23
C SER A 60 9.39 4.90 -0.73
N SER A 61 10.37 4.11 -0.27
CA SER A 61 11.76 4.17 -0.73
C SER A 61 11.98 3.59 -2.14
N ARG A 62 10.99 2.92 -2.72
CA ARG A 62 11.06 2.21 -4.01
C ARG A 62 9.86 2.55 -4.88
N LEU A 63 9.66 3.84 -5.15
CA LEU A 63 8.60 4.34 -6.04
C LEU A 63 8.73 3.82 -7.49
N ASP A 64 9.92 3.41 -7.90
CA ASP A 64 10.19 2.73 -9.17
C ASP A 64 9.47 1.39 -9.31
N LEU A 65 9.09 0.76 -8.19
CA LEU A 65 8.32 -0.49 -8.15
C LEU A 65 6.79 -0.24 -8.11
N HIS A 66 6.33 0.86 -8.65
CA HIS A 66 4.92 1.30 -8.56
C HIS A 66 3.91 0.26 -9.05
N LYS A 67 4.25 -0.60 -10.03
CA LYS A 67 3.38 -1.68 -10.49
C LYS A 67 3.22 -2.77 -9.42
N THR A 68 4.32 -3.19 -8.82
CA THR A 68 4.33 -4.20 -7.75
C THR A 68 3.50 -3.74 -6.55
N TRP A 69 3.70 -2.48 -6.14
CA TRP A 69 2.94 -1.92 -5.02
C TRP A 69 1.45 -1.75 -5.36
N ARG A 70 1.14 -1.41 -6.60
CA ARG A 70 -0.26 -1.32 -7.07
C ARG A 70 -0.91 -2.68 -7.17
N GLU A 71 -0.17 -3.73 -7.55
CA GLU A 71 -0.68 -5.11 -7.53
C GLU A 71 -1.11 -5.51 -6.11
N PHE A 72 -0.32 -5.18 -5.09
CA PHE A 72 -0.71 -5.38 -3.71
C PHE A 72 -1.99 -4.61 -3.35
N SER A 73 -2.08 -3.35 -3.74
CA SER A 73 -3.23 -2.49 -3.46
C SER A 73 -4.52 -3.02 -4.11
N VAL A 74 -4.45 -3.45 -5.37
CA VAL A 74 -5.56 -4.09 -6.09
C VAL A 74 -5.97 -5.39 -5.40
N TRP A 75 -5.02 -6.22 -5.02
CA TRP A 75 -5.31 -7.45 -4.29
C TRP A 75 -6.02 -7.19 -2.96
N CYS A 76 -5.63 -6.15 -2.21
CA CYS A 76 -6.32 -5.75 -0.99
C CYS A 76 -7.79 -5.35 -1.24
N CYS A 77 -8.11 -4.83 -2.43
CA CYS A 77 -9.47 -4.43 -2.80
C CYS A 77 -10.36 -5.63 -3.18
N GLU A 78 -9.81 -6.70 -3.73
CA GLU A 78 -10.58 -7.81 -4.30
C GLU A 78 -11.64 -8.41 -3.37
N PRO A 79 -11.37 -8.68 -2.07
CA PRO A 79 -12.37 -9.22 -1.16
C PRO A 79 -13.56 -8.29 -0.93
N LEU A 80 -13.38 -6.99 -1.15
CA LEU A 80 -14.39 -5.94 -0.94
C LEU A 80 -15.06 -5.49 -2.25
N ALA A 81 -14.61 -5.97 -3.40
CA ALA A 81 -15.04 -5.48 -4.72
C ALA A 81 -16.56 -5.61 -4.95
N TYR A 82 -17.19 -6.63 -4.38
CA TYR A 82 -18.65 -6.81 -4.45
C TYR A 82 -19.43 -5.67 -3.78
N TYR A 83 -18.87 -5.02 -2.78
CA TYR A 83 -19.50 -3.97 -1.99
C TYR A 83 -19.25 -2.55 -2.53
N ILE A 84 -18.54 -2.42 -3.66
CA ILE A 84 -18.35 -1.13 -4.33
C ILE A 84 -19.68 -0.67 -4.91
N THR A 85 -20.19 0.45 -4.44
CA THR A 85 -21.48 1.02 -4.85
C THR A 85 -21.35 2.16 -5.85
N LEU A 86 -20.25 2.94 -5.79
CA LEU A 86 -20.01 4.05 -6.71
C LEU A 86 -19.44 3.54 -8.05
N PRO A 87 -20.09 3.86 -9.20
CA PRO A 87 -19.58 3.46 -10.51
C PRO A 87 -18.18 3.97 -10.82
N SER A 88 -17.84 5.20 -10.40
CA SER A 88 -16.51 5.78 -10.56
C SER A 88 -15.43 5.02 -9.81
N CYS A 89 -15.73 4.48 -8.62
CA CYS A 89 -14.80 3.65 -7.87
C CYS A 89 -14.56 2.29 -8.54
N LYS A 90 -15.59 1.72 -9.22
CA LYS A 90 -15.39 0.51 -10.06
C LYS A 90 -14.47 0.80 -11.24
N ILE A 91 -14.65 1.96 -11.89
CA ILE A 91 -13.77 2.41 -12.98
C ILE A 91 -12.34 2.64 -12.47
N ALA A 92 -12.17 3.22 -11.28
CA ALA A 92 -10.86 3.43 -10.68
C ALA A 92 -10.13 2.09 -10.43
N LEU A 93 -10.79 1.10 -9.84
CA LEU A 93 -10.22 -0.23 -9.64
C LEU A 93 -9.85 -0.91 -10.97
N ASP A 94 -10.73 -0.83 -11.98
CA ASP A 94 -10.44 -1.37 -13.32
C ASP A 94 -9.24 -0.65 -13.97
N SER A 95 -9.15 0.66 -13.80
CA SER A 95 -8.02 1.46 -14.27
C SER A 95 -6.71 1.07 -13.58
N ALA A 96 -6.74 0.77 -12.27
CA ALA A 96 -5.56 0.28 -11.57
C ALA A 96 -5.07 -1.05 -12.15
N LYS A 97 -5.99 -1.97 -12.46
CA LYS A 97 -5.68 -3.26 -13.13
C LYS A 97 -5.10 -3.06 -14.52
N LYS A 98 -5.71 -2.19 -15.33
CA LYS A 98 -5.23 -1.85 -16.67
C LYS A 98 -3.85 -1.21 -16.65
N PHE A 99 -3.59 -0.34 -15.67
CA PHE A 99 -2.28 0.30 -15.51
C PHE A 99 -1.18 -0.72 -15.17
N ILE A 100 -1.45 -1.70 -14.30
CA ILE A 100 -0.51 -2.80 -14.01
C ILE A 100 -0.15 -3.55 -15.30
N ASN A 101 -1.13 -3.78 -16.18
CA ASN A 101 -0.97 -4.46 -17.47
C ASN A 101 -0.42 -3.56 -18.61
N GLU A 102 -0.08 -2.29 -18.33
CA GLU A 102 0.39 -1.31 -19.32
C GLU A 102 -0.64 -0.95 -20.41
N GLU A 103 -1.93 -1.14 -20.14
CA GLU A 103 -3.02 -0.84 -21.07
C GLU A 103 -3.44 0.62 -21.07
N ILE A 104 -3.13 1.35 -19.99
CA ILE A 104 -3.41 2.79 -19.86
C ILE A 104 -2.19 3.54 -19.31
N SER A 105 -2.16 4.85 -19.54
CA SER A 105 -1.13 5.76 -19.03
C SER A 105 -1.37 6.15 -17.57
N ILE A 106 -0.32 6.72 -16.94
CA ILE A 106 -0.44 7.30 -15.60
C ILE A 106 -1.42 8.49 -15.57
N ASP A 107 -1.50 9.26 -16.65
CA ASP A 107 -2.42 10.41 -16.76
C ASP A 107 -3.89 9.94 -16.79
N GLU A 108 -4.17 8.85 -17.50
CA GLU A 108 -5.51 8.25 -17.52
C GLU A 108 -5.88 7.65 -16.17
N LEU A 109 -4.93 6.99 -15.51
CA LEU A 109 -5.11 6.50 -14.15
C LEU A 109 -5.43 7.65 -13.19
N ALA A 110 -4.65 8.73 -13.23
CA ALA A 110 -4.84 9.91 -12.38
C ALA A 110 -6.19 10.60 -12.62
N LYS A 111 -6.64 10.67 -13.87
CA LYS A 111 -7.97 11.18 -14.23
C LYS A 111 -9.08 10.36 -13.59
N ASN A 112 -9.01 9.04 -13.69
CA ASN A 112 -10.03 8.14 -13.13
C ASN A 112 -10.01 8.15 -11.60
N PHE A 113 -8.83 8.27 -10.99
CA PHE A 113 -8.70 8.52 -9.55
C PHE A 113 -9.41 9.82 -9.14
N GLN A 114 -9.16 10.95 -9.85
CA GLN A 114 -9.76 12.24 -9.50
C GLN A 114 -11.29 12.19 -9.58
N ILE A 115 -11.86 11.58 -10.63
CA ILE A 115 -13.32 11.42 -10.74
C ILE A 115 -13.88 10.61 -9.56
N SER A 116 -13.24 9.52 -9.19
CA SER A 116 -13.69 8.71 -8.06
C SER A 116 -13.52 9.40 -6.70
N TYR A 117 -12.47 10.22 -6.56
CA TYR A 117 -12.24 11.04 -5.37
C TYR A 117 -13.34 12.10 -5.19
N ASP A 118 -13.71 12.78 -6.27
CA ASP A 118 -14.77 13.80 -6.25
C ASP A 118 -16.13 13.18 -5.91
N ASP A 119 -16.46 12.03 -6.50
CA ASP A 119 -17.70 11.30 -6.21
C ASP A 119 -17.74 10.80 -4.76
N GLN A 120 -16.65 10.22 -4.28
CA GLN A 120 -16.55 9.73 -2.91
C GLN A 120 -16.62 10.88 -1.88
N SER A 121 -16.04 12.02 -2.19
CA SER A 121 -16.07 13.22 -1.32
C SER A 121 -17.47 13.80 -1.19
N ASN A 122 -18.33 13.58 -2.18
CA ASN A 122 -19.73 14.00 -2.18
C ASN A 122 -20.68 12.91 -1.64
N ASP A 123 -20.17 11.71 -1.37
CA ASP A 123 -20.97 10.60 -0.82
C ASP A 123 -21.27 10.86 0.66
N SER A 124 -22.56 10.96 0.98
CA SER A 124 -23.03 11.15 2.36
C SER A 124 -23.15 9.85 3.15
N SER A 125 -22.65 8.73 2.63
CA SER A 125 -22.70 7.44 3.32
C SER A 125 -21.88 7.47 4.62
N ASP A 126 -22.29 6.64 5.57
CA ASP A 126 -21.54 6.47 6.81
C ASP A 126 -20.09 6.02 6.50
N HIS A 127 -19.12 6.82 6.92
CA HIS A 127 -17.68 6.57 6.75
C HIS A 127 -17.19 5.26 7.40
N LEU A 128 -18.00 4.65 8.23
CA LEU A 128 -17.74 3.34 8.84
C LEU A 128 -18.47 2.21 8.14
N SER A 129 -19.26 2.49 7.09
CA SER A 129 -19.96 1.45 6.34
C SER A 129 -19.01 0.60 5.50
N LEU A 130 -19.43 -0.64 5.24
CA LEU A 130 -18.68 -1.55 4.38
C LEU A 130 -18.56 -1.02 2.94
N SER A 131 -19.63 -0.41 2.41
CA SER A 131 -19.63 0.21 1.08
C SER A 131 -18.67 1.39 1.01
N TYR A 132 -18.59 2.22 2.05
CA TYR A 132 -17.62 3.30 2.11
C TYR A 132 -16.18 2.75 2.07
N CYS A 133 -15.86 1.73 2.88
CA CYS A 133 -14.53 1.10 2.85
C CYS A 133 -14.22 0.52 1.47
N ALA A 134 -15.18 -0.15 0.84
CA ALA A 134 -15.03 -0.73 -0.50
C ALA A 134 -14.81 0.34 -1.58
N ASN A 135 -15.59 1.42 -1.57
CA ASN A 135 -15.42 2.55 -2.47
C ASN A 135 -14.05 3.21 -2.26
N ARG A 136 -13.68 3.45 -0.99
CA ARG A 136 -12.42 4.11 -0.63
C ARG A 136 -11.21 3.31 -1.12
N ILE A 137 -11.13 2.01 -0.85
CA ILE A 137 -10.00 1.20 -1.28
C ILE A 137 -9.93 1.06 -2.81
N ALA A 138 -11.09 0.98 -3.49
CA ALA A 138 -11.13 0.93 -4.94
C ALA A 138 -10.60 2.23 -5.57
N MET A 139 -10.99 3.38 -5.03
CA MET A 139 -10.45 4.69 -5.41
C MET A 139 -8.95 4.78 -5.13
N ASP A 140 -8.52 4.46 -3.90
CA ASP A 140 -7.11 4.56 -3.51
C ASP A 140 -6.20 3.62 -4.31
N SER A 141 -6.71 2.48 -4.82
CA SER A 141 -5.95 1.59 -5.70
C SER A 141 -5.53 2.27 -7.02
N ALA A 142 -6.25 3.30 -7.46
CA ALA A 142 -5.92 4.11 -8.63
C ALA A 142 -5.14 5.39 -8.29
N ASN A 143 -4.83 5.67 -7.01
CA ASN A 143 -4.10 6.87 -6.62
C ASN A 143 -2.74 6.93 -7.34
N PRO A 144 -2.42 8.02 -8.08
CA PRO A 144 -1.13 8.14 -8.78
C PRO A 144 0.05 8.21 -7.81
N GLN A 145 -0.15 8.67 -6.57
CA GLN A 145 0.85 8.66 -5.50
C GLN A 145 0.89 7.27 -4.87
N ILE A 146 1.87 6.47 -5.25
CA ILE A 146 1.89 5.03 -4.95
C ILE A 146 2.12 4.72 -3.46
N ASP A 147 2.86 5.55 -2.74
CA ASP A 147 3.05 5.48 -1.29
C ASP A 147 1.72 5.64 -0.54
N THR A 148 0.96 6.65 -0.91
CA THR A 148 -0.41 6.86 -0.39
C THR A 148 -1.34 5.73 -0.80
N CYS A 149 -1.25 5.25 -2.05
CA CYS A 149 -2.03 4.15 -2.57
C CYS A 149 -1.88 2.90 -1.70
N ILE A 150 -0.65 2.43 -1.48
CA ILE A 150 -0.40 1.18 -0.77
C ILE A 150 -0.80 1.27 0.71
N THR A 151 -0.47 2.38 1.38
CA THR A 151 -0.79 2.58 2.79
C THR A 151 -2.30 2.65 3.03
N ASN A 152 -3.02 3.41 2.21
CA ASN A 152 -4.47 3.51 2.32
C ASN A 152 -5.16 2.18 2.03
N CYS A 153 -4.74 1.48 0.96
CA CYS A 153 -5.32 0.18 0.62
C CYS A 153 -5.06 -0.86 1.72
N PHE A 154 -3.88 -0.88 2.31
CA PHE A 154 -3.54 -1.74 3.43
C PHE A 154 -4.49 -1.50 4.62
N ASN A 155 -4.57 -0.26 5.11
CA ASN A 155 -5.36 0.10 6.29
C ASN A 155 -6.87 -0.04 6.06
N THR A 156 -7.38 0.47 4.92
CA THR A 156 -8.81 0.47 4.64
C THR A 156 -9.34 -0.93 4.40
N SER A 157 -8.54 -1.83 3.80
CA SER A 157 -8.98 -3.21 3.59
C SER A 157 -9.11 -3.97 4.91
N ALA A 158 -8.20 -3.79 5.86
CA ALA A 158 -8.30 -4.38 7.18
C ALA A 158 -9.59 -3.93 7.90
N LEU A 159 -9.92 -2.63 7.83
CA LEU A 159 -11.16 -2.09 8.37
C LEU A 159 -12.41 -2.68 7.68
N GLY A 160 -12.41 -2.77 6.35
CA GLY A 160 -13.52 -3.35 5.59
C GLY A 160 -13.74 -4.83 5.91
N MET A 161 -12.66 -5.60 6.08
CA MET A 161 -12.74 -7.02 6.46
C MET A 161 -13.26 -7.21 7.88
N ASP A 162 -12.93 -6.31 8.81
CA ASP A 162 -13.50 -6.28 10.16
C ASP A 162 -15.02 -6.08 10.11
N ARG A 163 -15.51 -5.20 9.22
CA ARG A 163 -16.96 -4.99 8.99
C ARG A 163 -17.68 -6.21 8.41
N LEU A 164 -16.96 -7.08 7.74
CA LEU A 164 -17.47 -8.40 7.31
C LEU A 164 -17.46 -9.45 8.44
N GLY A 165 -17.00 -9.09 9.65
CA GLY A 165 -16.91 -10.02 10.78
C GLY A 165 -15.69 -10.94 10.70
N LEU A 166 -14.74 -10.64 9.81
CA LEU A 166 -13.47 -11.36 9.74
C LEU A 166 -12.47 -10.74 10.73
N ARG A 167 -11.73 -11.60 11.43
CA ARG A 167 -10.72 -11.12 12.39
C ARG A 167 -9.63 -10.36 11.65
N ILE A 168 -9.38 -9.10 12.03
CA ILE A 168 -8.33 -8.24 11.46
C ILE A 168 -7.00 -9.00 11.36
N LYS A 169 -6.55 -9.64 12.44
CA LYS A 169 -5.29 -10.42 12.45
C LYS A 169 -5.23 -11.53 11.40
N SER A 170 -6.36 -12.15 11.07
CA SER A 170 -6.39 -13.19 10.01
C SER A 170 -6.18 -12.57 8.65
N PHE A 171 -6.78 -11.41 8.39
CA PHE A 171 -6.60 -10.70 7.13
C PHE A 171 -5.20 -10.09 7.01
N GLU A 172 -4.65 -9.50 8.07
CA GLU A 172 -3.25 -9.04 8.12
C GLU A 172 -2.27 -10.17 7.80
N SER A 173 -2.51 -11.38 8.28
CA SER A 173 -1.70 -12.55 7.93
C SER A 173 -1.76 -12.88 6.44
N MET A 174 -2.94 -12.73 5.81
CA MET A 174 -3.09 -12.90 4.37
C MET A 174 -2.38 -11.79 3.58
N GLN A 175 -2.51 -10.54 4.02
CA GLN A 175 -1.79 -9.39 3.44
C GLN A 175 -0.28 -9.60 3.52
N ARG A 176 0.22 -10.03 4.68
CA ARG A 176 1.64 -10.34 4.88
C ARG A 176 2.12 -11.44 3.92
N THR A 177 1.33 -12.50 3.74
CA THR A 177 1.64 -13.58 2.80
C THR A 177 1.70 -13.07 1.36
N LYS A 178 0.72 -12.26 0.93
CA LYS A 178 0.73 -11.65 -0.41
C LYS A 178 1.91 -10.72 -0.61
N PHE A 179 2.23 -9.88 0.40
CA PHE A 179 3.38 -8.99 0.35
C PHE A 179 4.68 -9.77 0.18
N ILE A 180 4.91 -10.82 0.99
CA ILE A 180 6.08 -11.70 0.87
C ILE A 180 6.18 -12.25 -0.55
N ALA A 181 5.09 -12.76 -1.12
CA ALA A 181 5.10 -13.32 -2.48
C ALA A 181 5.47 -12.28 -3.55
N LEU A 182 5.21 -11.00 -3.32
CA LEU A 182 5.57 -9.92 -4.26
C LEU A 182 7.03 -9.46 -4.11
N VAL A 183 7.60 -9.54 -2.90
CA VAL A 183 8.96 -9.02 -2.64
C VAL A 183 10.04 -10.11 -2.69
N SER A 184 9.67 -11.38 -2.66
CA SER A 184 10.59 -12.52 -2.81
C SER A 184 11.11 -12.66 -4.23
#